data_292009fc6b27e79754cf6852ef345811
#
_entry.id   292009fc6b27e79754cf6852ef345811
#
_cell.length_a   1.000
_cell.length_b   1.000
_cell.length_c   1.000
_cell.angle_alpha   90.00
_cell.angle_beta   90.00
_cell.angle_gamma   90.00
#
_symmetry.space_group_name_H-M   'P 1'
#
loop_
_entity.id
_entity.type
_entity.pdbx_description
1 polymer ?
#
loop_
_entity_poly.entity_id
_entity_poly.type
_entity_poly.pdbx_seq_one_letter_code
_entity_poly.pdbx_strand_id
1 'polypeptide(L)'
;SPLPIFGHHSLIVNSFGENFSKRTGSLSIKSLKESGIEPGAISSKLVSLGTGDGVDVKNNIDELTPNFELGKFSAAPVRFDKEFLETLSRKLLSMTDIGKVSDYLETIGVPDEIKEDFWIMAKDNINTKEDLADIWHLCKEGAKDPIIASEDKQFIEVAISLIGSYPREHDSWQKLTAELNRLTGRTGKNLFMPLRYFLTGKSDGPDMKKL
;
A
#
# COMPACT_ATOMS: atom_id res chain seq x y z
N SER A 1 16.08 47.58 -14.64
CA SER A 1 15.53 46.20 -14.48
C SER A 1 14.61 46.22 -13.26
N PRO A 2 13.47 45.53 -13.29
CA PRO A 2 12.62 45.40 -12.10
C PRO A 2 13.39 44.68 -10.97
N LEU A 3 13.15 45.09 -9.73
CA LEU A 3 13.73 44.44 -8.57
C LEU A 3 13.20 43.01 -8.46
N PRO A 4 14.03 42.06 -8.03
CA PRO A 4 13.57 40.69 -7.80
C PRO A 4 12.57 40.65 -6.64
N ILE A 5 11.61 39.75 -6.75
CA ILE A 5 10.68 39.44 -5.65
C ILE A 5 11.30 38.35 -4.78
N PHE A 6 11.38 38.59 -3.48
CA PHE A 6 11.92 37.66 -2.51
C PHE A 6 10.76 36.99 -1.76
N GLY A 7 10.89 35.67 -1.55
CA GLY A 7 9.96 34.90 -0.73
C GLY A 7 10.73 34.02 0.26
N HIS A 8 10.13 33.74 1.39
CA HIS A 8 10.64 32.82 2.41
C HIS A 8 9.61 31.75 2.69
N HIS A 9 10.07 30.53 2.87
CA HIS A 9 9.26 29.42 3.32
C HIS A 9 9.86 28.81 4.60
N SER A 10 9.09 27.95 5.27
CA SER A 10 9.49 27.27 6.49
C SER A 10 10.76 26.42 6.29
N LEU A 11 11.67 26.45 7.27
CA LEU A 11 12.76 25.47 7.32
C LEU A 11 12.19 24.11 7.68
N ILE A 12 12.55 23.09 6.89
CA ILE A 12 12.14 21.71 7.14
C ILE A 12 13.14 21.07 8.12
N VAL A 13 12.62 20.50 9.21
CA VAL A 13 13.41 19.82 10.24
C VAL A 13 12.88 18.40 10.44
N ASN A 14 13.68 17.52 11.04
CA ASN A 14 13.28 16.16 11.40
C ASN A 14 12.24 16.13 12.54
N SER A 15 11.78 14.96 12.93
CA SER A 15 10.83 14.78 14.03
C SER A 15 11.32 15.31 15.39
N PHE A 16 12.65 15.41 15.57
CA PHE A 16 13.28 15.95 16.77
C PHE A 16 13.48 17.49 16.73
N GLY A 17 13.20 18.13 15.59
CA GLY A 17 13.41 19.56 15.38
C GLY A 17 14.83 19.92 14.92
N GLU A 18 15.62 18.96 14.48
CA GLU A 18 16.98 19.16 14.00
C GLU A 18 17.01 19.30 12.47
N ASN A 19 18.00 20.03 11.97
CA ASN A 19 18.21 20.19 10.54
C ASN A 19 18.57 18.87 9.86
N PHE A 20 18.01 18.62 8.69
CA PHE A 20 18.48 17.50 7.87
C PHE A 20 19.95 17.71 7.47
N SER A 21 20.79 16.70 7.70
CA SER A 21 22.21 16.75 7.39
C SER A 21 22.60 15.62 6.44
N LYS A 22 23.28 15.96 5.35
CA LYS A 22 23.81 14.97 4.38
C LYS A 22 24.75 13.95 5.03
N ARG A 23 25.40 14.31 6.15
CA ARG A 23 26.39 13.46 6.85
C ARG A 23 25.74 12.40 7.75
N THR A 24 24.50 12.58 8.16
CA THR A 24 23.79 11.67 9.09
C THR A 24 22.86 10.69 8.38
N GLY A 25 22.98 10.49 7.05
CA GLY A 25 22.07 9.62 6.29
C GLY A 25 20.63 10.15 6.27
N SER A 26 20.49 11.46 6.39
CA SER A 26 19.18 12.11 6.44
C SER A 26 18.36 11.87 5.17
N LEU A 27 17.06 11.92 5.34
CA LEU A 27 16.05 11.76 4.31
C LEU A 27 16.37 12.63 3.08
N SER A 28 16.44 12.03 1.91
CA SER A 28 16.65 12.69 0.63
C SER A 28 15.56 12.30 -0.35
N ILE A 29 15.31 13.10 -1.38
CA ILE A 29 14.38 12.75 -2.46
C ILE A 29 14.81 11.41 -3.11
N LYS A 30 16.12 11.17 -3.24
CA LYS A 30 16.64 9.90 -3.75
C LYS A 30 16.23 8.72 -2.86
N SER A 31 16.42 8.83 -1.53
CA SER A 31 16.04 7.76 -0.60
C SER A 31 14.53 7.54 -0.53
N LEU A 32 13.72 8.59 -0.68
CA LEU A 32 12.26 8.46 -0.79
C LEU A 32 11.86 7.70 -2.05
N LYS A 33 12.48 8.03 -3.19
CA LYS A 33 12.26 7.29 -4.45
C LYS A 33 12.66 5.82 -4.31
N GLU A 34 13.83 5.55 -3.73
CA GLU A 34 14.33 4.19 -3.50
C GLU A 34 13.43 3.40 -2.51
N SER A 35 12.71 4.09 -1.63
CA SER A 35 11.70 3.49 -0.73
C SER A 35 10.33 3.32 -1.41
N GLY A 36 10.19 3.57 -2.72
CA GLY A 36 8.93 3.40 -3.45
C GLY A 36 7.85 4.46 -3.15
N ILE A 37 8.23 5.61 -2.55
CA ILE A 37 7.28 6.69 -2.27
C ILE A 37 6.84 7.36 -3.58
N GLU A 38 5.54 7.47 -3.77
CA GLU A 38 4.97 8.11 -4.96
C GLU A 38 5.34 9.62 -5.05
N PRO A 39 5.84 10.10 -6.21
CA PRO A 39 6.24 11.49 -6.39
C PRO A 39 5.13 12.51 -6.06
N GLY A 40 3.88 12.18 -6.40
CA GLY A 40 2.72 13.00 -6.09
C GLY A 40 2.50 13.18 -4.59
N ALA A 41 2.78 12.16 -3.77
CA ALA A 41 2.69 12.25 -2.32
C ALA A 41 3.74 13.23 -1.76
N ILE A 42 4.97 13.20 -2.30
CA ILE A 42 6.04 14.13 -1.91
C ILE A 42 5.63 15.57 -2.25
N SER A 43 5.18 15.80 -3.49
CA SER A 43 4.76 17.13 -3.95
C SER A 43 3.58 17.65 -3.12
N SER A 44 2.56 16.83 -2.88
CA SER A 44 1.38 17.20 -2.07
C SER A 44 1.77 17.55 -0.64
N LYS A 45 2.70 16.79 -0.04
CA LYS A 45 3.21 17.10 1.30
C LYS A 45 3.97 18.41 1.32
N LEU A 46 4.86 18.66 0.36
CA LEU A 46 5.68 19.87 0.32
C LEU A 46 4.84 21.13 0.11
N VAL A 47 3.81 21.08 -0.72
CA VAL A 47 2.91 22.22 -0.98
C VAL A 47 2.12 22.62 0.26
N SER A 48 1.78 21.69 1.14
CA SER A 48 1.06 21.97 2.39
C SER A 48 1.97 22.21 3.60
N LEU A 49 3.25 21.89 3.48
CA LEU A 49 4.18 21.91 4.61
C LEU A 49 4.50 23.35 5.04
N GLY A 50 4.09 23.72 6.24
CA GLY A 50 4.26 25.08 6.78
C GLY A 50 3.05 25.99 6.54
N THR A 51 1.99 25.46 5.94
CA THR A 51 0.67 26.11 5.88
C THR A 51 -0.22 25.60 7.02
N GLY A 52 -1.35 26.24 7.24
CA GLY A 52 -2.42 25.74 8.13
C GLY A 52 -3.39 24.79 7.42
N ASP A 53 -3.18 24.54 6.13
CA ASP A 53 -4.08 23.74 5.30
C ASP A 53 -3.81 22.24 5.48
N GLY A 54 -4.84 21.42 5.31
CA GLY A 54 -4.71 19.97 5.22
C GLY A 54 -4.00 19.55 3.92
N VAL A 55 -3.43 18.33 3.89
CA VAL A 55 -2.79 17.81 2.68
C VAL A 55 -3.84 17.32 1.69
N ASP A 56 -3.97 17.99 0.55
CA ASP A 56 -4.72 17.50 -0.61
C ASP A 56 -3.80 16.67 -1.49
N VAL A 57 -4.05 15.35 -1.54
CA VAL A 57 -3.17 14.40 -2.23
C VAL A 57 -3.52 14.34 -3.71
N LYS A 58 -2.55 14.71 -4.56
CA LYS A 58 -2.68 14.73 -6.02
C LYS A 58 -1.54 13.97 -6.71
N ASN A 59 -1.85 13.37 -7.85
CA ASN A 59 -0.87 12.66 -8.66
C ASN A 59 0.09 13.59 -9.40
N ASN A 60 -0.36 14.81 -9.72
CA ASN A 60 0.36 15.75 -10.56
C ASN A 60 0.52 17.08 -9.84
N ILE A 61 1.67 17.72 -10.02
CA ILE A 61 1.97 19.05 -9.48
C ILE A 61 1.05 20.13 -10.08
N ASP A 62 0.62 19.94 -11.32
CA ASP A 62 -0.30 20.87 -12.00
C ASP A 62 -1.67 20.96 -11.31
N GLU A 63 -2.10 19.88 -10.66
CA GLU A 63 -3.33 19.85 -9.86
C GLU A 63 -3.19 20.58 -8.52
N LEU A 64 -1.95 20.74 -8.02
CA LEU A 64 -1.64 21.46 -6.77
C LEU A 64 -1.45 22.95 -6.98
N THR A 65 -1.00 23.36 -8.17
CA THR A 65 -0.64 24.75 -8.51
C THR A 65 -1.78 25.76 -8.30
N PRO A 66 -3.04 25.47 -8.66
CA PRO A 66 -4.14 26.43 -8.52
C PRO A 66 -4.40 26.90 -7.07
N ASN A 67 -4.08 26.05 -6.10
CA ASN A 67 -4.30 26.31 -4.68
C ASN A 67 -3.02 26.73 -3.95
N PHE A 68 -1.90 26.85 -4.67
CA PHE A 68 -0.62 27.24 -4.08
C PHE A 68 -0.54 28.75 -3.85
N GLU A 69 -0.37 29.14 -2.60
CA GLU A 69 -0.21 30.53 -2.19
C GLU A 69 1.00 30.67 -1.27
N LEU A 70 2.05 31.36 -1.76
CA LEU A 70 3.29 31.56 -1.00
C LEU A 70 3.04 32.31 0.33
N GLY A 71 2.04 33.18 0.38
CA GLY A 71 1.68 33.95 1.58
C GLY A 71 1.13 33.13 2.73
N LYS A 72 0.72 31.86 2.51
CA LYS A 72 0.24 30.95 3.55
C LYS A 72 1.35 30.28 4.35
N PHE A 73 2.60 30.34 3.89
CA PHE A 73 3.71 29.66 4.55
C PHE A 73 4.17 30.41 5.78
N SER A 74 4.27 29.67 6.89
CA SER A 74 4.85 30.18 8.14
C SER A 74 6.36 30.32 8.03
N ALA A 75 6.93 31.29 8.75
CA ALA A 75 8.37 31.40 8.90
C ALA A 75 8.95 30.43 9.94
N ALA A 76 8.10 29.82 10.78
CA ALA A 76 8.53 28.86 11.80
C ALA A 76 9.00 27.54 11.16
N PRO A 77 10.01 26.86 11.74
CA PRO A 77 10.43 25.54 11.29
C PRO A 77 9.27 24.52 11.35
N VAL A 78 9.19 23.66 10.33
CA VAL A 78 8.16 22.62 10.26
C VAL A 78 8.78 21.23 10.31
N ARG A 79 8.16 20.34 11.08
CA ARG A 79 8.62 18.96 11.21
C ARG A 79 8.14 18.14 10.02
N PHE A 80 9.07 17.40 9.42
CA PHE A 80 8.77 16.43 8.38
C PHE A 80 8.57 15.06 9.01
N ASP A 81 7.41 14.50 8.78
CA ASP A 81 7.02 13.18 9.23
C ASP A 81 7.04 12.20 8.04
N LYS A 82 7.94 11.22 8.08
CA LYS A 82 8.09 10.20 7.04
C LYS A 82 6.93 9.22 7.05
N GLU A 83 6.44 8.79 8.22
CA GLU A 83 5.34 7.84 8.34
C GLU A 83 4.04 8.42 7.77
N PHE A 84 3.83 9.72 8.02
CA PHE A 84 2.71 10.42 7.40
C PHE A 84 2.85 10.50 5.87
N LEU A 85 4.07 10.71 5.33
CA LEU A 85 4.32 10.69 3.89
C LEU A 85 4.03 9.30 3.29
N GLU A 86 4.41 8.22 3.96
CA GLU A 86 4.10 6.85 3.55
C GLU A 86 2.58 6.62 3.50
N THR A 87 1.85 7.17 4.46
CA THR A 87 0.38 7.12 4.46
C THR A 87 -0.23 7.87 3.28
N LEU A 88 0.32 9.03 2.91
CA LEU A 88 -0.11 9.78 1.72
C LEU A 88 0.19 9.01 0.43
N SER A 89 1.35 8.35 0.35
CA SER A 89 1.76 7.53 -0.79
C SER A 89 0.79 6.35 -1.00
N ARG A 90 0.47 5.63 0.07
CA ARG A 90 -0.55 4.56 0.03
C ARG A 90 -1.91 5.06 -0.44
N LYS A 91 -2.36 6.19 0.10
CA LYS A 91 -3.62 6.81 -0.32
C LYS A 91 -3.59 7.15 -1.81
N LEU A 92 -2.48 7.68 -2.31
CA LEU A 92 -2.33 8.02 -3.71
C LEU A 92 -2.38 6.78 -4.61
N LEU A 93 -1.68 5.71 -4.22
CA LEU A 93 -1.73 4.42 -4.93
C LEU A 93 -3.16 3.87 -4.98
N SER A 94 -3.89 3.86 -3.87
CA SER A 94 -5.27 3.36 -3.84
C SER A 94 -6.23 4.12 -4.76
N MET A 95 -5.93 5.40 -5.04
CA MET A 95 -6.71 6.27 -5.95
C MET A 95 -6.22 6.24 -7.40
N THR A 96 -5.12 5.53 -7.66
CA THR A 96 -4.48 5.51 -9.00
C THR A 96 -5.27 4.62 -9.95
N ASP A 97 -5.49 5.11 -11.18
CA ASP A 97 -6.09 4.33 -12.25
C ASP A 97 -5.17 3.21 -12.74
N ILE A 98 -5.76 2.09 -13.15
CA ILE A 98 -5.02 0.94 -13.67
C ILE A 98 -4.07 1.31 -14.82
N GLY A 99 -4.44 2.26 -15.68
CA GLY A 99 -3.60 2.70 -16.80
C GLY A 99 -2.21 3.17 -16.38
N LYS A 100 -2.03 3.67 -15.14
CA LYS A 100 -0.73 4.11 -14.62
C LYS A 100 0.15 2.98 -14.08
N VAL A 101 -0.42 1.83 -13.84
CA VAL A 101 0.28 0.65 -13.30
C VAL A 101 0.31 -0.52 -14.28
N SER A 102 -0.41 -0.43 -15.40
CA SER A 102 -0.56 -1.50 -16.38
C SER A 102 0.77 -2.03 -16.89
N ASP A 103 1.70 -1.14 -17.26
CA ASP A 103 3.04 -1.53 -17.74
C ASP A 103 3.83 -2.30 -16.67
N TYR A 104 3.68 -1.89 -15.40
CA TYR A 104 4.32 -2.58 -14.30
C TYR A 104 3.69 -3.96 -14.08
N LEU A 105 2.35 -4.06 -14.13
CA LEU A 105 1.64 -5.35 -14.05
C LEU A 105 2.06 -6.32 -15.15
N GLU A 106 2.26 -5.82 -16.37
CA GLU A 106 2.81 -6.62 -17.48
C GLU A 106 4.23 -7.09 -17.18
N THR A 107 5.09 -6.22 -16.67
CA THR A 107 6.48 -6.55 -16.31
C THR A 107 6.55 -7.68 -15.27
N ILE A 108 5.62 -7.73 -14.31
CA ILE A 108 5.56 -8.81 -13.30
C ILE A 108 4.77 -10.03 -13.78
N GLY A 109 4.26 -10.02 -15.02
CA GLY A 109 3.63 -11.16 -15.69
C GLY A 109 2.16 -11.39 -15.30
N VAL A 110 1.42 -10.31 -14.94
CA VAL A 110 -0.03 -10.39 -14.75
C VAL A 110 -0.70 -10.42 -16.12
N PRO A 111 -1.51 -11.46 -16.45
CA PRO A 111 -2.25 -11.56 -17.71
C PRO A 111 -3.22 -10.39 -17.90
N ASP A 112 -3.38 -9.95 -19.15
CA ASP A 112 -4.22 -8.80 -19.48
C ASP A 112 -5.69 -8.99 -19.05
N GLU A 113 -6.18 -10.22 -19.15
CA GLU A 113 -7.57 -10.58 -18.82
C GLU A 113 -7.94 -10.37 -17.36
N ILE A 114 -6.93 -10.36 -16.45
CA ILE A 114 -7.16 -10.24 -15.01
C ILE A 114 -6.47 -9.02 -14.38
N LYS A 115 -5.79 -8.18 -15.17
CA LYS A 115 -5.06 -7.00 -14.65
C LYS A 115 -5.95 -6.09 -13.81
N GLU A 116 -7.18 -5.83 -14.28
CA GLU A 116 -8.11 -4.94 -13.59
C GLU A 116 -8.57 -5.54 -12.25
N ASP A 117 -9.00 -6.80 -12.26
CA ASP A 117 -9.43 -7.50 -11.04
C ASP A 117 -8.29 -7.61 -10.04
N PHE A 118 -7.09 -7.95 -10.51
CA PHE A 118 -5.90 -8.00 -9.68
C PHE A 118 -5.57 -6.64 -9.06
N TRP A 119 -5.60 -5.56 -9.85
CA TRP A 119 -5.37 -4.21 -9.36
C TRP A 119 -6.39 -3.80 -8.30
N ILE A 120 -7.68 -4.00 -8.56
CA ILE A 120 -8.77 -3.70 -7.62
C ILE A 120 -8.61 -4.48 -6.29
N MET A 121 -8.12 -5.72 -6.36
CA MET A 121 -7.86 -6.56 -5.19
C MET A 121 -6.65 -6.07 -4.39
N ALA A 122 -5.57 -5.67 -5.07
CA ALA A 122 -4.27 -5.42 -4.46
C ALA A 122 -4.08 -3.98 -3.97
N LYS A 123 -4.62 -2.97 -4.67
CA LYS A 123 -4.27 -1.55 -4.51
C LYS A 123 -4.44 -0.97 -3.10
N ASP A 124 -5.38 -1.49 -2.32
CA ASP A 124 -5.65 -1.03 -0.95
C ASP A 124 -4.75 -1.73 0.10
N ASN A 125 -3.93 -2.71 -0.34
CA ASN A 125 -3.12 -3.56 0.53
C ASN A 125 -1.61 -3.46 0.23
N ILE A 126 -1.20 -2.48 -0.55
CA ILE A 126 0.19 -2.22 -0.91
C ILE A 126 0.69 -0.91 -0.30
N ASN A 127 1.96 -0.84 0.02
CA ASN A 127 2.65 0.38 0.43
C ASN A 127 3.36 1.04 -0.76
N THR A 128 3.87 0.20 -1.67
CA THR A 128 4.57 0.59 -2.88
C THR A 128 4.11 -0.24 -4.07
N LYS A 129 4.44 0.17 -5.28
CA LYS A 129 4.12 -0.62 -6.50
C LYS A 129 4.85 -1.97 -6.53
N GLU A 130 6.02 -2.02 -5.93
CA GLU A 130 6.85 -3.22 -5.86
C GLU A 130 6.16 -4.34 -5.09
N ASP A 131 5.30 -4.02 -4.10
CA ASP A 131 4.53 -4.99 -3.34
C ASP A 131 3.55 -5.81 -4.21
N LEU A 132 3.19 -5.30 -5.40
CA LEU A 132 2.34 -6.02 -6.36
C LEU A 132 3.00 -7.32 -6.86
N ALA A 133 4.33 -7.35 -6.99
CA ALA A 133 5.05 -8.54 -7.40
C ALA A 133 4.92 -9.66 -6.35
N ASP A 134 4.99 -9.31 -5.07
CA ASP A 134 4.82 -10.27 -3.96
C ASP A 134 3.38 -10.80 -3.91
N ILE A 135 2.39 -9.92 -4.08
CA ILE A 135 0.98 -10.33 -4.11
C ILE A 135 0.71 -11.22 -5.33
N TRP A 136 1.28 -10.88 -6.50
CA TRP A 136 1.12 -11.70 -7.69
C TRP A 136 1.76 -13.09 -7.55
N HIS A 137 2.97 -13.13 -6.96
CA HIS A 137 3.62 -14.41 -6.63
C HIS A 137 2.75 -15.25 -5.69
N LEU A 138 2.19 -14.61 -4.65
CA LEU A 138 1.26 -15.27 -3.73
C LEU A 138 0.03 -15.86 -4.44
N CYS A 139 -0.57 -15.12 -5.38
CA CYS A 139 -1.72 -15.61 -6.16
C CYS A 139 -1.37 -16.83 -7.04
N LYS A 140 -0.16 -16.90 -7.57
CA LYS A 140 0.29 -17.97 -8.46
C LYS A 140 0.75 -19.21 -7.72
N GLU A 141 1.51 -19.05 -6.66
CA GLU A 141 2.30 -20.11 -6.05
C GLU A 141 1.89 -20.40 -4.60
N GLY A 142 1.05 -19.53 -4.01
CA GLY A 142 0.72 -19.60 -2.60
C GLY A 142 1.84 -19.05 -1.69
N ALA A 143 1.68 -19.21 -0.39
CA ALA A 143 2.70 -18.80 0.57
C ALA A 143 3.96 -19.66 0.44
N LYS A 144 5.11 -19.01 0.33
CA LYS A 144 6.41 -19.70 0.29
C LYS A 144 6.70 -20.46 1.59
N ASP A 145 6.33 -19.85 2.72
CA ASP A 145 6.51 -20.43 4.06
C ASP A 145 5.16 -20.32 4.82
N PRO A 146 4.21 -21.25 4.58
CA PRO A 146 2.91 -21.20 5.25
C PRO A 146 3.07 -21.39 6.76
N ILE A 147 2.38 -20.57 7.54
CA ILE A 147 2.38 -20.67 9.01
C ILE A 147 1.21 -21.52 9.44
N ILE A 148 1.50 -22.64 10.12
CA ILE A 148 0.49 -23.55 10.68
C ILE A 148 0.78 -23.75 12.16
N ALA A 149 -0.07 -23.23 13.03
CA ALA A 149 0.00 -23.50 14.45
C ALA A 149 -0.31 -24.96 14.75
N SER A 150 0.25 -25.51 15.82
CA SER A 150 0.10 -26.94 16.15
C SER A 150 -1.35 -27.36 16.34
N GLU A 151 -2.17 -26.47 16.93
CA GLU A 151 -3.61 -26.65 17.14
C GLU A 151 -4.45 -26.54 15.87
N ASP A 152 -3.88 -26.00 14.80
CA ASP A 152 -4.57 -25.80 13.52
C ASP A 152 -4.26 -26.87 12.47
N LYS A 153 -3.30 -27.75 12.73
CA LYS A 153 -2.84 -28.76 11.75
C LYS A 153 -3.98 -29.59 11.18
N GLN A 154 -4.80 -30.20 12.05
CA GLN A 154 -5.93 -31.02 11.62
C GLN A 154 -6.97 -30.22 10.82
N PHE A 155 -7.21 -28.97 11.22
CA PHE A 155 -8.10 -28.06 10.49
C PHE A 155 -7.56 -27.75 9.08
N ILE A 156 -6.27 -27.49 8.96
CA ILE A 156 -5.62 -27.20 7.66
C ILE A 156 -5.61 -28.47 6.77
N GLU A 157 -5.40 -29.65 7.32
CA GLU A 157 -5.51 -30.90 6.57
C GLU A 157 -6.91 -31.09 5.95
N VAL A 158 -7.97 -30.78 6.72
CA VAL A 158 -9.34 -30.78 6.20
C VAL A 158 -9.50 -29.73 5.11
N ALA A 159 -8.97 -28.52 5.30
CA ALA A 159 -9.03 -27.46 4.31
C ALA A 159 -8.33 -27.86 2.99
N ILE A 160 -7.14 -28.44 3.06
CA ILE A 160 -6.40 -28.92 1.88
C ILE A 160 -7.20 -29.98 1.13
N SER A 161 -7.82 -30.93 1.83
CA SER A 161 -8.62 -31.98 1.20
C SER A 161 -9.84 -31.45 0.45
N LEU A 162 -10.39 -30.31 0.91
CA LEU A 162 -11.55 -29.68 0.29
C LEU A 162 -11.18 -28.75 -0.86
N ILE A 163 -10.08 -28.00 -0.77
CA ILE A 163 -9.66 -27.05 -1.79
C ILE A 163 -9.58 -27.68 -3.17
N GLY A 164 -9.05 -28.91 -3.28
CA GLY A 164 -8.98 -29.65 -4.54
C GLY A 164 -10.33 -30.08 -5.13
N SER A 165 -11.40 -30.01 -4.35
CA SER A 165 -12.74 -30.47 -4.76
C SER A 165 -13.62 -29.35 -5.29
N TYR A 166 -13.22 -28.10 -5.12
CA TYR A 166 -13.99 -26.94 -5.60
C TYR A 166 -13.40 -26.41 -6.91
N PRO A 167 -14.23 -26.21 -7.95
CA PRO A 167 -13.77 -25.49 -9.14
C PRO A 167 -13.40 -24.05 -8.78
N ARG A 168 -12.52 -23.42 -9.57
CA ARG A 168 -12.13 -22.02 -9.39
C ARG A 168 -13.23 -21.10 -9.91
N GLU A 169 -14.28 -20.92 -9.11
CA GLU A 169 -15.44 -20.09 -9.39
C GLU A 169 -15.52 -18.94 -8.39
N HIS A 170 -16.27 -17.90 -8.74
CA HIS A 170 -16.41 -16.68 -7.92
C HIS A 170 -16.91 -16.94 -6.49
N ASP A 171 -17.66 -17.99 -6.24
CA ASP A 171 -18.23 -18.37 -4.93
C ASP A 171 -17.47 -19.49 -4.19
N SER A 172 -16.34 -19.97 -4.76
CA SER A 172 -15.57 -21.10 -4.23
C SER A 172 -15.09 -20.87 -2.80
N TRP A 173 -14.65 -19.64 -2.49
CA TRP A 173 -14.26 -19.25 -1.15
C TRP A 173 -15.41 -19.37 -0.15
N GLN A 174 -16.60 -18.93 -0.52
CA GLN A 174 -17.78 -19.00 0.34
C GLN A 174 -18.21 -20.45 0.56
N LYS A 175 -18.22 -21.25 -0.48
CA LYS A 175 -18.54 -22.68 -0.41
C LYS A 175 -17.54 -23.44 0.48
N LEU A 176 -16.25 -23.20 0.28
CA LEU A 176 -15.17 -23.78 1.08
C LEU A 176 -15.31 -23.43 2.56
N THR A 177 -15.48 -22.15 2.87
CA THR A 177 -15.55 -21.70 4.26
C THR A 177 -16.83 -22.15 4.96
N ALA A 178 -17.95 -22.23 4.26
CA ALA A 178 -19.19 -22.81 4.78
C ALA A 178 -19.05 -24.29 5.11
N GLU A 179 -18.40 -25.06 4.23
CA GLU A 179 -18.19 -26.49 4.45
C GLU A 179 -17.18 -26.74 5.58
N LEU A 180 -16.11 -25.96 5.66
CA LEU A 180 -15.15 -26.00 6.76
C LEU A 180 -15.83 -25.69 8.11
N ASN A 181 -16.72 -24.70 8.15
CA ASN A 181 -17.53 -24.40 9.32
C ASN A 181 -18.39 -25.61 9.71
N ARG A 182 -19.08 -26.20 8.75
CA ARG A 182 -19.97 -27.38 8.97
C ARG A 182 -19.21 -28.59 9.54
N LEU A 183 -17.99 -28.85 9.00
CA LEU A 183 -17.20 -30.02 9.38
C LEU A 183 -16.43 -29.87 10.69
N THR A 184 -15.96 -28.65 10.97
CA THR A 184 -15.04 -28.39 12.09
C THR A 184 -15.69 -27.60 13.23
N GLY A 185 -16.86 -27.00 13.02
CA GLY A 185 -17.53 -26.09 13.97
C GLY A 185 -16.81 -24.75 14.17
N ARG A 186 -15.72 -24.48 13.43
CA ARG A 186 -14.96 -23.25 13.56
C ARG A 186 -15.68 -22.08 12.89
N THR A 187 -15.62 -20.90 13.54
CA THR A 187 -16.26 -19.67 13.05
C THR A 187 -15.34 -18.45 13.24
N GLY A 188 -15.62 -17.34 12.55
CA GLY A 188 -14.96 -16.06 12.73
C GLY A 188 -13.43 -16.18 12.68
N LYS A 189 -12.73 -15.55 13.63
CA LYS A 189 -11.26 -15.57 13.69
C LYS A 189 -10.67 -16.99 13.69
N ASN A 190 -11.29 -17.92 14.38
CA ASN A 190 -10.79 -19.30 14.50
C ASN A 190 -10.89 -20.10 13.20
N LEU A 191 -11.73 -19.65 12.25
CA LEU A 191 -11.82 -20.19 10.90
C LEU A 191 -10.87 -19.46 9.94
N PHE A 192 -10.96 -18.12 9.91
CA PHE A 192 -10.33 -17.33 8.86
C PHE A 192 -8.83 -17.08 9.09
N MET A 193 -8.37 -16.92 10.34
CA MET A 193 -6.96 -16.64 10.59
C MET A 193 -6.02 -17.82 10.27
N PRO A 194 -6.33 -19.07 10.65
CA PRO A 194 -5.52 -20.21 10.23
C PRO A 194 -5.46 -20.37 8.71
N LEU A 195 -6.58 -20.16 8.00
CA LEU A 195 -6.60 -20.20 6.53
C LEU A 195 -5.73 -19.09 5.94
N ARG A 196 -5.81 -17.86 6.49
CA ARG A 196 -4.98 -16.75 6.04
C ARG A 196 -3.50 -17.05 6.22
N TYR A 197 -3.08 -17.47 7.41
CA TYR A 197 -1.70 -17.82 7.68
C TYR A 197 -1.19 -18.95 6.78
N PHE A 198 -2.03 -19.95 6.54
CA PHE A 198 -1.69 -21.05 5.64
C PHE A 198 -1.53 -20.59 4.20
N LEU A 199 -2.49 -19.81 3.69
CA LEU A 199 -2.51 -19.41 2.28
C LEU A 199 -1.55 -18.25 1.97
N THR A 200 -1.33 -17.33 2.93
CA THR A 200 -0.56 -16.10 2.68
C THR A 200 0.73 -15.98 3.48
N GLY A 201 0.90 -16.75 4.55
CA GLY A 201 2.01 -16.61 5.49
C GLY A 201 1.93 -15.34 6.34
N LYS A 202 0.83 -14.55 6.25
CA LYS A 202 0.69 -13.24 6.90
C LYS A 202 -0.61 -13.13 7.69
N SER A 203 -0.64 -12.21 8.68
CA SER A 203 -1.84 -11.89 9.47
C SER A 203 -2.78 -10.91 8.77
N ASP A 204 -2.25 -10.16 7.82
CA ASP A 204 -2.92 -9.07 7.10
C ASP A 204 -2.71 -9.22 5.58
N GLY A 205 -3.32 -8.33 4.79
CA GLY A 205 -3.20 -8.35 3.33
C GLY A 205 -4.57 -8.35 2.63
N PRO A 206 -4.61 -8.67 1.34
CA PRO A 206 -5.81 -8.66 0.52
C PRO A 206 -6.98 -9.48 1.10
N ASP A 207 -8.19 -9.14 0.67
CA ASP A 207 -9.37 -9.92 1.02
C ASP A 207 -9.25 -11.34 0.44
N MET A 208 -9.32 -12.35 1.33
CA MET A 208 -9.19 -13.76 0.97
C MET A 208 -10.26 -14.23 -0.03
N LYS A 209 -11.40 -13.53 -0.11
CA LYS A 209 -12.44 -13.81 -1.10
C LYS A 209 -12.02 -13.37 -2.50
N LYS A 210 -11.14 -12.38 -2.60
CA LYS A 210 -10.65 -11.80 -3.86
C LYS A 210 -9.31 -12.40 -4.32
N LEU A 211 -8.58 -13.03 -3.40
CA LEU A 211 -7.33 -13.71 -3.64
C LEU A 211 -7.56 -15.06 -4.31
#